data_f4eb0265c168826fb0219df2cffcdf00
#
_entry.id   f4eb0265c168826fb0219df2cffcdf00
#
_cell.length_a   1.000
_cell.length_b   1.000
_cell.length_c   1.000
_cell.angle_alpha   90.00
_cell.angle_beta   90.00
_cell.angle_gamma   90.00
#
_symmetry.space_group_name_H-M   'P 1'
#
loop_
_entity.id
_entity.type
_entity.pdbx_description
1 polymer ?
#
loop_
_entity_poly.entity_id
_entity_poly.type
_entity_poly.pdbx_seq_one_letter_code
_entity_poly.pdbx_strand_id
1 'polypeptide(L)'
;MDLRSMASLYEEALSAAREEGPASVREHSVSNHSALPDERTLQLLLLEGVFGTSFTDDSGRDVHILDFGNWNKSAGPDFLNARICINGVPQSGDIELDSTPEDWERHGHGSNPGFNGVILHLACAPSRRKWFTRNARHERVPLAVIPPAALARSGTSPSGNAPVRHCRHSGLLASMAPEFLETLLQSAAAYRFRNKHRRHAERAKYAGEEQALFENLAETLGYHANKTAMRHLALRAPLRSIRNCPEALLFGTAGFLLPVLPASCTPEAVELHKKLWAQWWPLRAQFELAPNRSFPWTYSGNRPANHPQRRVGALAVITADFDAFKRLCLAGHTEELAKYLSSLTHPYWSTHVTVSYTHLTLPTKRIV
;
A
#
# COMPACT_ATOMS: atom_id res chain seq x y z
N MET A 1 25.48 -6.14 -22.70
CA MET A 1 24.34 -7.09 -22.50
C MET A 1 23.06 -6.32 -22.73
N ASP A 2 22.15 -6.76 -23.60
CA ASP A 2 20.95 -5.99 -23.84
C ASP A 2 19.87 -6.25 -22.75
N LEU A 3 18.87 -5.37 -22.69
CA LEU A 3 17.80 -5.45 -21.68
C LEU A 3 16.97 -6.75 -21.77
N ARG A 4 16.90 -7.37 -22.95
CA ARG A 4 16.16 -8.63 -23.17
C ARG A 4 16.90 -9.80 -22.53
N SER A 5 18.21 -9.86 -22.75
CA SER A 5 19.10 -10.89 -22.17
C SER A 5 19.12 -10.82 -20.64
N MET A 6 19.20 -9.60 -20.07
CA MET A 6 19.17 -9.40 -18.62
C MET A 6 17.83 -9.81 -17.98
N ALA A 7 16.71 -9.53 -18.66
CA ALA A 7 15.40 -9.91 -18.17
C ALA A 7 15.19 -11.44 -18.20
N SER A 8 15.75 -12.14 -19.17
CA SER A 8 15.70 -13.61 -19.25
C SER A 8 16.51 -14.28 -18.14
N LEU A 9 17.69 -13.77 -17.83
CA LEU A 9 18.51 -14.25 -16.70
C LEU A 9 17.75 -14.13 -15.37
N TYR A 10 17.03 -13.04 -15.16
CA TYR A 10 16.24 -12.88 -13.94
C TYR A 10 15.05 -13.85 -13.88
N GLU A 11 14.41 -14.13 -15.00
CA GLU A 11 13.32 -15.12 -15.11
C GLU A 11 13.81 -16.54 -14.79
N GLU A 12 14.99 -16.92 -15.30
CA GLU A 12 15.64 -18.19 -15.00
C GLU A 12 16.00 -18.31 -13.51
N ALA A 13 16.59 -17.25 -12.93
CA ALA A 13 16.92 -17.20 -11.52
C ALA A 13 15.68 -17.31 -10.62
N LEU A 14 14.56 -16.67 -11.00
CA LEU A 14 13.28 -16.79 -10.28
C LEU A 14 12.70 -18.21 -10.35
N SER A 15 12.83 -18.88 -11.50
CA SER A 15 12.34 -20.24 -11.68
C SER A 15 13.16 -21.21 -10.85
N ALA A 16 14.49 -21.12 -10.88
CA ALA A 16 15.38 -21.93 -10.06
C ALA A 16 15.14 -21.73 -8.55
N ALA A 17 14.94 -20.48 -8.08
CA ALA A 17 14.66 -20.18 -6.68
C ALA A 17 13.26 -20.69 -6.21
N ARG A 18 12.33 -20.97 -7.13
CA ARG A 18 11.04 -21.56 -6.81
C ARG A 18 11.11 -23.09 -6.70
N GLU A 19 12.03 -23.71 -7.39
CA GLU A 19 12.25 -25.17 -7.37
C GLU A 19 13.09 -25.61 -6.18
N GLU A 20 14.04 -24.77 -5.73
CA GLU A 20 14.81 -24.98 -4.50
C GLU A 20 14.00 -24.43 -3.30
N GLY A 21 13.28 -25.26 -2.60
CA GLY A 21 12.53 -24.86 -1.39
C GLY A 21 13.40 -24.13 -0.34
N PRO A 22 12.82 -23.44 0.65
CA PRO A 22 13.53 -22.51 1.52
C PRO A 22 14.59 -23.20 2.37
N ALA A 23 15.85 -22.88 2.13
CA ALA A 23 16.97 -23.28 2.98
C ALA A 23 16.84 -22.61 4.37
N SER A 24 16.83 -23.41 5.43
CA SER A 24 16.79 -22.91 6.81
C SER A 24 18.20 -22.47 7.25
N VAL A 25 18.38 -21.18 7.49
CA VAL A 25 19.58 -20.65 8.15
C VAL A 25 19.27 -20.43 9.62
N ARG A 26 20.02 -21.09 10.51
CA ARG A 26 19.96 -20.88 11.96
C ARG A 26 20.96 -19.80 12.35
N GLU A 27 20.53 -18.73 12.97
CA GLU A 27 21.40 -17.75 13.62
C GLU A 27 21.28 -17.82 15.13
N HIS A 28 22.43 -17.66 15.80
CA HIS A 28 22.54 -17.58 17.24
C HIS A 28 22.61 -16.11 17.66
N SER A 29 21.83 -15.73 18.67
CA SER A 29 21.94 -14.43 19.29
C SER A 29 21.95 -14.51 20.80
N VAL A 30 22.71 -13.60 21.42
CA VAL A 30 22.92 -13.48 22.86
C VAL A 30 22.33 -12.18 23.38
N SER A 31 21.45 -12.31 24.37
CA SER A 31 21.16 -11.59 25.62
C SER A 31 20.67 -10.13 25.67
N ASN A 32 19.58 -10.04 26.44
CA ASN A 32 19.18 -9.16 27.56
C ASN A 32 18.63 -7.74 27.33
N HIS A 33 17.42 -7.56 27.73
CA HIS A 33 16.63 -6.76 28.65
C HIS A 33 15.37 -6.05 28.08
N SER A 34 14.24 -6.52 28.51
CA SER A 34 13.00 -5.96 29.03
C SER A 34 12.50 -4.58 28.53
N ALA A 35 12.20 -4.43 27.25
CA ALA A 35 11.06 -3.65 26.77
C ALA A 35 10.57 -4.35 25.50
N LEU A 36 9.25 -4.57 25.39
CA LEU A 36 8.67 -5.10 24.16
C LEU A 36 9.03 -4.17 23.00
N PRO A 37 9.39 -4.71 21.83
CA PRO A 37 9.55 -3.94 20.61
C PRO A 37 8.29 -3.14 20.26
N ASP A 38 8.43 -2.14 19.39
CA ASP A 38 7.26 -1.46 18.84
C ASP A 38 6.36 -2.47 18.09
N GLU A 39 5.08 -2.16 18.03
CA GLU A 39 4.03 -3.01 17.44
C GLU A 39 4.37 -3.51 16.02
N ARG A 40 4.93 -2.65 15.18
CA ARG A 40 5.31 -3.05 13.81
C ARG A 40 6.46 -4.05 13.78
N THR A 41 7.38 -3.94 14.72
CA THR A 41 8.46 -4.89 14.88
C THR A 41 7.90 -6.23 15.38
N LEU A 42 6.95 -6.22 16.30
CA LEU A 42 6.27 -7.43 16.77
C LEU A 42 5.47 -8.11 15.63
N GLN A 43 4.74 -7.36 14.84
CA GLN A 43 4.04 -7.85 13.64
C GLN A 43 5.01 -8.51 12.64
N LEU A 44 6.16 -7.90 12.41
CA LEU A 44 7.18 -8.44 11.52
C LEU A 44 7.77 -9.75 12.05
N LEU A 45 8.12 -9.80 13.35
CA LEU A 45 8.65 -10.99 14.00
C LEU A 45 7.63 -12.14 13.99
N LEU A 46 6.35 -11.83 14.16
CA LEU A 46 5.27 -12.81 14.04
C LEU A 46 5.19 -13.36 12.61
N LEU A 47 5.20 -12.48 11.61
CA LEU A 47 5.16 -12.85 10.18
C LEU A 47 6.37 -13.69 9.78
N GLU A 48 7.55 -13.43 10.34
CA GLU A 48 8.78 -14.19 10.12
C GLU A 48 8.79 -15.53 10.88
N GLY A 49 7.76 -15.79 11.68
CA GLY A 49 7.62 -17.04 12.43
C GLY A 49 8.54 -17.14 13.64
N VAL A 50 9.13 -16.05 14.12
CA VAL A 50 10.01 -16.03 15.32
C VAL A 50 9.25 -16.49 16.55
N PHE A 51 7.98 -16.16 16.66
CA PHE A 51 7.11 -16.56 17.77
C PHE A 51 6.48 -17.95 17.58
N GLY A 52 6.73 -18.57 16.41
CA GLY A 52 6.03 -19.79 15.98
C GLY A 52 4.66 -19.48 15.38
N THR A 53 3.97 -20.56 15.01
CA THR A 53 2.63 -20.49 14.39
C THR A 53 1.59 -21.28 15.17
N SER A 54 1.96 -21.84 16.33
CA SER A 54 1.11 -22.69 17.17
C SER A 54 0.96 -22.06 18.55
N PHE A 55 -0.28 -21.87 18.96
CA PHE A 55 -0.65 -21.21 20.21
C PHE A 55 -1.78 -21.99 20.89
N THR A 56 -2.04 -21.67 22.15
CA THR A 56 -3.25 -22.13 22.87
C THR A 56 -4.08 -20.90 23.20
N ASP A 57 -5.38 -20.93 22.90
CA ASP A 57 -6.25 -19.81 23.21
C ASP A 57 -6.71 -19.80 24.68
N ASP A 58 -7.41 -18.76 25.06
CA ASP A 58 -7.96 -18.53 26.41
C ASP A 58 -9.03 -19.54 26.83
N SER A 59 -9.47 -20.43 25.94
CA SER A 59 -10.36 -21.56 26.18
C SER A 59 -9.63 -22.90 26.22
N GLY A 60 -8.29 -22.90 26.09
CA GLY A 60 -7.47 -24.11 26.05
C GLY A 60 -7.52 -24.88 24.73
N ARG A 61 -7.96 -24.21 23.62
CA ARG A 61 -8.00 -24.81 22.31
C ARG A 61 -6.68 -24.61 21.58
N ASP A 62 -6.25 -25.59 20.80
CA ASP A 62 -5.07 -25.48 19.95
C ASP A 62 -5.37 -24.61 18.74
N VAL A 63 -4.51 -23.61 18.51
CA VAL A 63 -4.59 -22.67 17.41
C VAL A 63 -3.32 -22.76 16.57
N HIS A 64 -3.48 -23.06 15.27
CA HIS A 64 -2.38 -23.07 14.32
C HIS A 64 -2.62 -22.03 13.22
N ILE A 65 -1.68 -21.12 13.03
CA ILE A 65 -1.71 -20.18 11.90
C ILE A 65 -1.16 -20.91 10.68
N LEU A 66 -2.00 -21.12 9.68
CA LEU A 66 -1.66 -21.78 8.43
C LEU A 66 -1.11 -20.78 7.41
N ASP A 67 -1.65 -19.55 7.44
CA ASP A 67 -1.28 -18.47 6.53
C ASP A 67 -1.62 -17.14 7.20
N PHE A 68 -0.68 -16.21 7.25
CA PHE A 68 -0.90 -14.86 7.79
C PHE A 68 -1.71 -13.95 6.84
N GLY A 69 -1.93 -14.37 5.60
CA GLY A 69 -2.59 -13.53 4.62
C GLY A 69 -1.77 -12.28 4.25
N ASN A 70 -2.41 -11.14 4.26
CA ASN A 70 -1.79 -9.88 3.87
C ASN A 70 -1.48 -9.02 5.10
N TRP A 71 -0.22 -8.72 5.34
CA TRP A 71 0.16 -7.75 6.36
C TRP A 71 -0.41 -6.37 6.03
N ASN A 72 -1.31 -5.89 6.87
CA ASN A 72 -1.97 -4.59 6.74
C ASN A 72 -1.09 -3.50 7.40
N LYS A 73 -0.77 -2.48 6.63
CA LYS A 73 -0.01 -1.29 7.08
C LYS A 73 -0.89 -0.05 7.18
N SER A 74 -2.20 -0.25 7.09
CA SER A 74 -3.23 0.78 7.14
C SER A 74 -4.11 0.59 8.38
N ALA A 75 -5.18 1.37 8.51
CA ALA A 75 -6.16 1.16 9.58
C ALA A 75 -6.89 -0.18 9.41
N GLY A 76 -7.29 -0.81 10.51
CA GLY A 76 -7.92 -2.12 10.58
C GLY A 76 -6.98 -3.19 11.11
N PRO A 77 -7.40 -4.45 11.13
CA PRO A 77 -6.62 -5.56 11.65
C PRO A 77 -5.25 -5.71 10.98
N ASP A 78 -4.29 -6.21 11.73
CA ASP A 78 -2.88 -6.29 11.30
C ASP A 78 -2.63 -7.24 10.13
N PHE A 79 -3.34 -8.34 10.10
CA PHE A 79 -3.23 -9.33 9.03
C PHE A 79 -4.61 -9.62 8.48
N LEU A 80 -4.79 -9.39 7.18
CA LEU A 80 -6.07 -9.56 6.48
C LEU A 80 -6.09 -10.87 5.70
N ASN A 81 -7.25 -11.54 5.71
CA ASN A 81 -7.46 -12.79 4.99
C ASN A 81 -6.51 -13.92 5.43
N ALA A 82 -6.18 -13.96 6.69
CA ALA A 82 -5.41 -15.04 7.29
C ALA A 82 -6.19 -16.36 7.30
N ARG A 83 -5.48 -17.47 7.41
CA ARG A 83 -6.06 -18.81 7.62
C ARG A 83 -5.47 -19.42 8.85
N ILE A 84 -6.34 -19.85 9.76
CA ILE A 84 -5.96 -20.55 10.99
C ILE A 84 -6.72 -21.85 11.12
N CYS A 85 -6.25 -22.72 12.00
CA CYS A 85 -6.93 -23.96 12.37
C CYS A 85 -7.10 -23.98 13.89
N ILE A 86 -8.33 -24.09 14.38
CA ILE A 86 -8.63 -24.20 15.81
C ILE A 86 -9.18 -25.60 16.09
N ASN A 87 -8.47 -26.37 16.91
CA ASN A 87 -8.81 -27.77 17.20
C ASN A 87 -9.10 -28.60 15.94
N GLY A 88 -8.29 -28.42 14.88
CA GLY A 88 -8.46 -29.13 13.61
C GLY A 88 -9.49 -28.53 12.66
N VAL A 89 -10.22 -27.48 13.05
CA VAL A 89 -11.22 -26.81 12.20
C VAL A 89 -10.60 -25.58 11.53
N PRO A 90 -10.50 -25.55 10.19
CA PRO A 90 -9.96 -24.41 9.47
C PRO A 90 -10.93 -23.22 9.48
N GLN A 91 -10.38 -22.02 9.63
CA GLN A 91 -11.11 -20.76 9.61
C GLN A 91 -10.33 -19.73 8.79
N SER A 92 -11.04 -18.79 8.16
CA SER A 92 -10.45 -17.68 7.40
C SER A 92 -11.03 -16.37 7.92
N GLY A 93 -10.18 -15.38 8.11
CA GLY A 93 -10.53 -14.05 8.62
C GLY A 93 -9.27 -13.24 8.88
N ASP A 94 -9.33 -12.34 9.84
CA ASP A 94 -8.24 -11.41 10.14
C ASP A 94 -7.57 -11.76 11.48
N ILE A 95 -6.31 -11.35 11.65
CA ILE A 95 -5.58 -11.48 12.91
C ILE A 95 -5.17 -10.10 13.39
N GLU A 96 -5.35 -9.84 14.69
CA GLU A 96 -4.87 -8.66 15.40
C GLU A 96 -3.80 -9.04 16.41
N LEU A 97 -2.75 -8.22 16.52
CA LEU A 97 -1.64 -8.39 17.46
C LEU A 97 -1.50 -7.15 18.34
N ASP A 98 -1.77 -7.31 19.60
CA ASP A 98 -1.62 -6.25 20.61
C ASP A 98 -0.47 -6.55 21.60
N SER A 99 0.03 -5.55 22.28
CA SER A 99 1.02 -5.74 23.35
C SER A 99 0.41 -6.46 24.54
N THR A 100 -0.82 -6.10 24.91
CA THR A 100 -1.59 -6.73 26.00
C THR A 100 -3.03 -6.97 25.57
N PRO A 101 -3.77 -7.92 26.17
CA PRO A 101 -5.17 -8.13 25.84
C PRO A 101 -6.08 -6.92 26.07
N GLU A 102 -5.71 -6.04 27.02
CA GLU A 102 -6.43 -4.80 27.35
C GLU A 102 -6.37 -3.77 26.22
N ASP A 103 -5.36 -3.85 25.36
CA ASP A 103 -5.16 -2.93 24.25
C ASP A 103 -6.30 -3.02 23.22
N TRP A 104 -6.93 -4.17 23.08
CA TRP A 104 -8.13 -4.35 22.26
C TRP A 104 -9.23 -3.33 22.58
N GLU A 105 -9.56 -3.17 23.85
CA GLU A 105 -10.57 -2.18 24.27
C GLU A 105 -9.99 -0.75 24.30
N ARG A 106 -8.71 -0.59 24.68
CA ARG A 106 -8.04 0.70 24.70
C ARG A 106 -7.95 1.33 23.32
N HIS A 107 -7.72 0.53 22.29
CA HIS A 107 -7.68 0.97 20.89
C HIS A 107 -9.08 1.04 20.24
N GLY A 108 -10.13 0.62 20.98
CA GLY A 108 -11.51 0.68 20.51
C GLY A 108 -11.89 -0.41 19.49
N HIS A 109 -11.11 -1.50 19.40
CA HIS A 109 -11.36 -2.59 18.45
C HIS A 109 -12.70 -3.28 18.73
N GLY A 110 -13.06 -3.45 20.00
CA GLY A 110 -14.32 -4.09 20.43
C GLY A 110 -15.59 -3.33 20.00
N SER A 111 -15.49 -2.07 19.67
CA SER A 111 -16.61 -1.24 19.19
C SER A 111 -16.53 -0.90 17.70
N ASN A 112 -15.43 -1.25 17.03
CA ASN A 112 -15.17 -0.91 15.63
C ASN A 112 -15.63 -2.04 14.70
N PRO A 113 -16.64 -1.82 13.82
CA PRO A 113 -17.10 -2.82 12.86
C PRO A 113 -16.01 -3.34 11.91
N GLY A 114 -14.93 -2.57 11.69
CA GLY A 114 -13.79 -2.98 10.88
C GLY A 114 -13.03 -4.18 11.43
N PHE A 115 -13.20 -4.49 12.73
CA PHE A 115 -12.59 -5.64 13.40
C PHE A 115 -13.53 -6.84 13.56
N ASN A 116 -14.74 -6.79 12.98
CA ASN A 116 -15.68 -7.90 13.03
C ASN A 116 -15.21 -9.18 12.30
N GLY A 117 -14.23 -9.03 11.40
CA GLY A 117 -13.59 -10.13 10.68
C GLY A 117 -12.45 -10.81 11.42
N VAL A 118 -12.08 -10.31 12.61
CA VAL A 118 -10.96 -10.88 13.39
C VAL A 118 -11.36 -12.23 13.98
N ILE A 119 -10.58 -13.26 13.62
CA ILE A 119 -10.76 -14.66 14.06
C ILE A 119 -9.73 -15.08 15.09
N LEU A 120 -8.69 -14.27 15.31
CA LEU A 120 -7.67 -14.51 16.33
C LEU A 120 -7.10 -13.15 16.80
N HIS A 121 -7.16 -12.93 18.11
CA HIS A 121 -6.46 -11.87 18.81
C HIS A 121 -5.21 -12.46 19.47
N LEU A 122 -4.03 -11.98 19.12
CA LEU A 122 -2.76 -12.34 19.74
C LEU A 122 -2.31 -11.24 20.69
N ALA A 123 -1.80 -11.60 21.84
CA ALA A 123 -1.19 -10.64 22.78
C ALA A 123 0.24 -11.07 23.15
N CYS A 124 1.13 -10.09 23.31
CA CYS A 124 2.53 -10.36 23.67
C CYS A 124 2.72 -10.61 25.17
N ALA A 125 1.82 -10.10 26.02
CA ALA A 125 1.87 -10.32 27.45
C ALA A 125 0.51 -10.78 27.98
N PRO A 126 0.48 -11.60 29.04
CA PRO A 126 -0.77 -12.02 29.64
C PRO A 126 -1.46 -10.83 30.34
N SER A 127 -2.79 -10.84 30.37
CA SER A 127 -3.55 -9.92 31.22
C SER A 127 -3.33 -10.22 32.71
N ARG A 128 -3.33 -9.18 33.51
CA ARG A 128 -3.31 -9.30 35.01
C ARG A 128 -4.65 -9.77 35.59
N ARG A 129 -5.71 -9.75 34.78
CA ARG A 129 -7.07 -10.15 35.13
C ARG A 129 -7.58 -11.15 34.13
N LYS A 130 -8.64 -11.89 34.50
CA LYS A 130 -9.31 -12.75 33.54
C LYS A 130 -9.91 -11.87 32.43
N TRP A 131 -9.44 -12.06 31.20
CA TRP A 131 -9.80 -11.25 30.04
C TRP A 131 -10.47 -12.13 28.98
N PHE A 132 -11.34 -11.54 28.19
CA PHE A 132 -11.88 -12.14 26.98
C PHE A 132 -12.07 -11.05 25.93
N THR A 133 -11.86 -11.42 24.69
CA THR A 133 -11.98 -10.47 23.55
C THR A 133 -13.33 -10.69 22.86
N ARG A 134 -13.98 -9.58 22.47
CA ARG A 134 -15.22 -9.57 21.69
C ARG A 134 -15.18 -8.48 20.63
N ASN A 135 -15.84 -8.75 19.48
CA ASN A 135 -15.99 -7.78 18.41
C ASN A 135 -17.22 -6.86 18.62
N ALA A 136 -17.47 -5.94 17.69
CA ALA A 136 -18.61 -5.01 17.74
C ALA A 136 -20.00 -5.68 17.61
N ARG A 137 -20.04 -6.97 17.23
CA ARG A 137 -21.26 -7.81 17.23
C ARG A 137 -21.44 -8.58 18.53
N HIS A 138 -20.60 -8.32 19.53
CA HIS A 138 -20.52 -9.05 20.78
C HIS A 138 -20.16 -10.56 20.65
N GLU A 139 -19.63 -10.95 19.50
CA GLU A 139 -19.12 -12.30 19.26
C GLU A 139 -17.74 -12.43 19.91
N ARG A 140 -17.48 -13.59 20.53
CA ARG A 140 -16.19 -13.86 21.17
C ARG A 140 -15.12 -14.09 20.11
N VAL A 141 -13.99 -13.38 20.24
CA VAL A 141 -12.80 -13.58 19.45
C VAL A 141 -11.82 -14.42 20.26
N PRO A 142 -11.29 -15.54 19.74
CA PRO A 142 -10.25 -16.33 20.38
C PRO A 142 -9.04 -15.47 20.74
N LEU A 143 -8.60 -15.50 21.99
CA LEU A 143 -7.44 -14.78 22.48
C LEU A 143 -6.33 -15.77 22.79
N ALA A 144 -5.16 -15.58 22.20
CA ALA A 144 -3.97 -16.34 22.55
C ALA A 144 -2.83 -15.41 22.96
N VAL A 145 -2.00 -15.88 23.91
CA VAL A 145 -0.83 -15.12 24.37
C VAL A 145 0.42 -15.78 23.85
N ILE A 146 1.30 -14.97 23.26
CA ILE A 146 2.61 -15.42 22.79
C ILE A 146 3.45 -15.85 24.01
N PRO A 147 3.96 -17.08 24.05
CA PRO A 147 4.73 -17.56 25.20
C PRO A 147 5.95 -16.67 25.48
N PRO A 148 6.23 -16.31 26.75
CA PRO A 148 7.39 -15.50 27.11
C PRO A 148 8.72 -16.06 26.58
N ALA A 149 8.85 -17.37 26.52
CA ALA A 149 10.02 -18.03 25.94
C ALA A 149 10.18 -17.80 24.43
N ALA A 150 9.08 -17.55 23.72
CA ALA A 150 9.12 -17.18 22.28
C ALA A 150 9.48 -15.70 22.11
N LEU A 151 8.96 -14.83 22.98
CA LEU A 151 9.34 -13.41 23.01
C LEU A 151 10.82 -13.20 23.39
N ALA A 152 11.36 -13.98 24.33
CA ALA A 152 12.76 -13.92 24.73
C ALA A 152 13.71 -14.29 23.56
N ARG A 153 13.25 -15.09 22.59
CA ARG A 153 14.02 -15.42 21.38
C ARG A 153 14.13 -14.26 20.39
N SER A 154 13.33 -13.24 20.53
CA SER A 154 13.34 -12.07 19.64
C SER A 154 14.55 -11.16 19.83
N GLY A 155 15.40 -11.38 20.84
CA GLY A 155 16.73 -10.77 20.99
C GLY A 155 16.81 -9.25 20.81
N THR A 156 15.78 -8.50 21.18
CA THR A 156 15.75 -7.06 20.99
C THR A 156 16.36 -6.34 22.17
N SER A 157 17.66 -6.03 22.08
CA SER A 157 18.21 -4.90 22.83
C SER A 157 17.87 -3.60 22.13
N PRO A 158 17.26 -2.63 22.81
CA PRO A 158 17.14 -1.27 22.32
C PRO A 158 18.47 -0.56 22.56
N SER A 159 19.46 -0.81 21.73
CA SER A 159 20.67 0.00 21.65
C SER A 159 20.58 0.90 20.44
N GLY A 160 20.64 2.17 20.65
CA GLY A 160 20.52 3.38 19.85
C GLY A 160 21.06 3.47 18.41
N ASN A 161 21.11 2.39 17.66
CA ASN A 161 21.18 2.37 16.21
C ASN A 161 19.99 1.54 15.75
N ALA A 162 19.12 2.11 14.92
CA ALA A 162 18.01 1.38 14.34
C ALA A 162 18.52 0.03 13.81
N PRO A 163 17.95 -1.12 14.25
CA PRO A 163 18.42 -2.40 13.75
C PRO A 163 18.24 -2.39 12.25
N VAL A 164 19.32 -2.64 11.54
CA VAL A 164 19.27 -2.98 10.12
C VAL A 164 18.23 -4.10 10.02
N ARG A 165 17.12 -3.84 9.35
CA ARG A 165 16.06 -4.83 9.17
C ARG A 165 16.64 -5.99 8.39
N HIS A 166 17.01 -7.05 9.07
CA HIS A 166 17.39 -8.29 8.43
C HIS A 166 16.13 -8.92 7.83
N CYS A 167 15.83 -8.60 6.59
CA CYS A 167 14.88 -9.42 5.85
C CYS A 167 15.53 -10.80 5.63
N ARG A 168 14.73 -11.86 5.48
CA ARG A 168 15.19 -13.25 5.26
C ARG A 168 16.31 -13.39 4.21
N HIS A 169 16.43 -12.41 3.32
CA HIS A 169 17.40 -12.38 2.23
C HIS A 169 18.62 -11.49 2.52
N SER A 170 18.68 -10.77 3.65
CA SER A 170 19.77 -9.83 3.93
C SER A 170 21.12 -10.57 4.09
N GLY A 171 21.13 -11.72 4.74
CA GLY A 171 22.32 -12.55 4.86
C GLY A 171 22.81 -13.05 3.50
N LEU A 172 21.90 -13.54 2.65
CA LEU A 172 22.25 -14.02 1.31
C LEU A 172 22.76 -12.88 0.43
N LEU A 173 22.07 -11.73 0.43
CA LEU A 173 22.48 -10.56 -0.35
C LEU A 173 23.79 -9.95 0.15
N ALA A 174 24.02 -9.95 1.46
CA ALA A 174 25.26 -9.46 2.06
C ALA A 174 26.47 -10.36 1.77
N SER A 175 26.26 -11.64 1.50
CA SER A 175 27.33 -12.58 1.12
C SER A 175 27.65 -12.61 -0.38
N MET A 176 26.84 -11.95 -1.21
CA MET A 176 27.05 -11.89 -2.66
C MET A 176 28.19 -10.92 -3.01
N ALA A 177 28.97 -11.26 -4.03
CA ALA A 177 29.93 -10.34 -4.61
C ALA A 177 29.20 -9.09 -5.14
N PRO A 178 29.72 -7.87 -4.89
CA PRO A 178 29.08 -6.62 -5.30
C PRO A 178 28.68 -6.58 -6.79
N GLU A 179 29.53 -7.09 -7.67
CA GLU A 179 29.30 -7.13 -9.11
C GLU A 179 28.13 -8.05 -9.49
N PHE A 180 27.99 -9.17 -8.76
CA PHE A 180 26.88 -10.09 -8.96
C PHE A 180 25.58 -9.47 -8.46
N LEU A 181 25.59 -8.82 -7.29
CA LEU A 181 24.43 -8.11 -6.75
C LEU A 181 23.97 -7.00 -7.69
N GLU A 182 24.89 -6.21 -8.23
CA GLU A 182 24.55 -5.18 -9.22
C GLU A 182 23.92 -5.77 -10.48
N THR A 183 24.49 -6.84 -11.02
CA THR A 183 23.95 -7.56 -12.18
C THR A 183 22.56 -8.11 -11.90
N LEU A 184 22.32 -8.66 -10.72
CA LEU A 184 21.02 -9.16 -10.30
C LEU A 184 19.97 -8.02 -10.21
N LEU A 185 20.35 -6.89 -9.60
CA LEU A 185 19.46 -5.72 -9.48
C LEU A 185 19.15 -5.11 -10.85
N GLN A 186 20.13 -5.01 -11.73
CA GLN A 186 19.94 -4.54 -13.11
C GLN A 186 19.02 -5.49 -13.89
N SER A 187 19.20 -6.80 -13.74
CA SER A 187 18.36 -7.83 -14.36
C SER A 187 16.91 -7.77 -13.86
N ALA A 188 16.72 -7.60 -12.55
CA ALA A 188 15.41 -7.41 -11.95
C ALA A 188 14.72 -6.12 -12.43
N ALA A 189 15.47 -5.03 -12.56
CA ALA A 189 14.96 -3.77 -13.11
C ALA A 189 14.54 -3.92 -14.59
N ALA A 190 15.36 -4.59 -15.39
CA ALA A 190 15.06 -4.87 -16.79
C ALA A 190 13.81 -5.75 -16.95
N TYR A 191 13.67 -6.80 -16.15
CA TYR A 191 12.49 -7.66 -16.12
C TYR A 191 11.22 -6.88 -15.74
N ARG A 192 11.30 -6.05 -14.71
CA ARG A 192 10.19 -5.18 -14.28
C ARG A 192 9.79 -4.17 -15.37
N PHE A 193 10.77 -3.57 -16.04
CA PHE A 193 10.55 -2.65 -17.15
C PHE A 193 9.86 -3.36 -18.33
N ARG A 194 10.36 -4.53 -18.75
CA ARG A 194 9.74 -5.35 -19.81
C ARG A 194 8.28 -5.67 -19.51
N ASN A 195 7.95 -6.05 -18.28
CA ASN A 195 6.59 -6.35 -17.89
C ASN A 195 5.67 -5.13 -17.90
N LYS A 196 6.18 -3.96 -17.51
CA LYS A 196 5.44 -2.69 -17.60
C LYS A 196 5.21 -2.29 -19.04
N HIS A 197 6.26 -2.38 -19.86
CA HIS A 197 6.18 -2.08 -21.29
C HIS A 197 5.15 -2.98 -21.99
N ARG A 198 5.18 -4.29 -21.76
CA ARG A 198 4.21 -5.23 -22.32
C ARG A 198 2.77 -4.84 -21.97
N ARG A 199 2.51 -4.54 -20.69
CA ARG A 199 1.18 -4.10 -20.26
C ARG A 199 0.74 -2.80 -20.92
N HIS A 200 1.64 -1.85 -21.09
CA HIS A 200 1.35 -0.61 -21.80
C HIS A 200 1.03 -0.87 -23.28
N ALA A 201 1.87 -1.64 -23.96
CA ALA A 201 1.68 -1.97 -25.37
C ALA A 201 0.35 -2.71 -25.62
N GLU A 202 -0.02 -3.67 -24.76
CA GLU A 202 -1.32 -4.34 -24.85
C GLU A 202 -2.49 -3.36 -24.72
N ARG A 203 -2.40 -2.41 -23.77
CA ARG A 203 -3.46 -1.41 -23.63
C ARG A 203 -3.52 -0.46 -24.81
N ALA A 204 -2.37 -0.02 -25.32
CA ALA A 204 -2.28 0.90 -26.45
C ALA A 204 -2.94 0.32 -27.71
N LYS A 205 -2.89 -1.00 -27.91
CA LYS A 205 -3.59 -1.68 -29.02
C LYS A 205 -5.11 -1.46 -29.00
N TYR A 206 -5.71 -1.39 -27.80
CA TYR A 206 -7.18 -1.28 -27.66
C TYR A 206 -7.64 0.16 -27.43
N ALA A 207 -6.91 0.94 -26.64
CA ALA A 207 -7.32 2.27 -26.21
C ALA A 207 -6.63 3.40 -27.00
N GLY A 208 -5.57 3.09 -27.74
CA GLY A 208 -4.66 4.08 -28.33
C GLY A 208 -3.58 4.53 -27.34
N GLU A 209 -2.44 4.99 -27.89
CA GLU A 209 -1.25 5.36 -27.13
C GLU A 209 -1.51 6.43 -26.07
N GLU A 210 -2.22 7.49 -26.43
CA GLU A 210 -2.48 8.61 -25.50
C GLU A 210 -3.36 8.20 -24.32
N GLN A 211 -4.41 7.43 -24.58
CA GLN A 211 -5.28 6.93 -23.54
C GLN A 211 -4.54 5.94 -22.63
N ALA A 212 -3.73 5.05 -23.19
CA ALA A 212 -2.92 4.12 -22.41
C ALA A 212 -1.89 4.85 -21.53
N LEU A 213 -1.25 5.92 -22.04
CA LEU A 213 -0.35 6.76 -21.26
C LEU A 213 -1.08 7.48 -20.13
N PHE A 214 -2.26 8.03 -20.40
CA PHE A 214 -3.11 8.68 -19.40
C PHE A 214 -3.52 7.72 -18.27
N GLU A 215 -3.93 6.51 -18.61
CA GLU A 215 -4.31 5.50 -17.64
C GLU A 215 -3.13 5.05 -16.78
N ASN A 216 -1.93 4.91 -17.37
CA ASN A 216 -0.71 4.60 -16.63
C ASN A 216 -0.29 5.74 -15.70
N LEU A 217 -0.45 6.99 -16.14
CA LEU A 217 -0.24 8.17 -15.30
C LEU A 217 -1.18 8.16 -14.09
N ALA A 218 -2.48 7.97 -14.33
CA ALA A 218 -3.48 7.89 -13.27
C ALA A 218 -3.17 6.77 -12.29
N GLU A 219 -2.89 5.56 -12.78
CA GLU A 219 -2.49 4.41 -11.96
C GLU A 219 -1.26 4.73 -11.11
N THR A 220 -0.26 5.43 -11.66
CA THR A 220 0.96 5.82 -10.95
C THR A 220 0.68 6.85 -9.85
N LEU A 221 -0.17 7.82 -10.12
CA LEU A 221 -0.61 8.83 -9.15
C LEU A 221 -1.42 8.24 -8.00
N GLY A 222 -2.12 7.13 -8.21
CA GLY A 222 -2.84 6.40 -7.16
C GLY A 222 -1.95 5.80 -6.08
N TYR A 223 -0.63 5.73 -6.32
CA TYR A 223 0.32 5.13 -5.42
C TYR A 223 -0.06 3.70 -5.06
N HIS A 224 0.21 3.26 -3.82
CA HIS A 224 -0.11 1.90 -3.39
C HIS A 224 -1.62 1.71 -3.14
N ALA A 225 -2.22 2.61 -2.35
CA ALA A 225 -3.57 2.42 -1.82
C ALA A 225 -4.70 2.71 -2.83
N ASN A 226 -4.51 3.68 -3.74
CA ASN A 226 -5.54 4.15 -4.67
C ASN A 226 -5.23 3.86 -6.14
N LYS A 227 -4.29 2.96 -6.40
CA LYS A 227 -3.84 2.61 -7.76
C LYS A 227 -5.00 2.15 -8.66
N THR A 228 -5.79 1.23 -8.16
CA THR A 228 -6.95 0.68 -8.89
C THR A 228 -8.06 1.72 -9.05
N ALA A 229 -8.35 2.51 -8.00
CA ALA A 229 -9.36 3.56 -8.05
C ALA A 229 -9.00 4.63 -9.10
N MET A 230 -7.76 5.10 -9.11
CA MET A 230 -7.28 6.08 -10.09
C MET A 230 -7.32 5.54 -11.53
N ARG A 231 -6.97 4.27 -11.73
CA ARG A 231 -7.10 3.62 -13.03
C ARG A 231 -8.57 3.54 -13.48
N HIS A 232 -9.47 3.15 -12.60
CA HIS A 232 -10.91 3.13 -12.90
C HIS A 232 -11.44 4.53 -13.23
N LEU A 233 -10.93 5.57 -12.56
CA LEU A 233 -11.27 6.95 -12.90
C LEU A 233 -10.87 7.29 -14.35
N ALA A 234 -9.63 6.96 -14.74
CA ALA A 234 -9.14 7.21 -16.09
C ALA A 234 -9.89 6.44 -17.19
N LEU A 235 -10.42 5.25 -16.85
CA LEU A 235 -11.27 4.48 -17.75
C LEU A 235 -12.65 5.10 -17.92
N ARG A 236 -13.23 5.65 -16.84
CA ARG A 236 -14.58 6.25 -16.86
C ARG A 236 -14.58 7.68 -17.39
N ALA A 237 -13.50 8.41 -17.20
CA ALA A 237 -13.29 9.74 -17.74
C ALA A 237 -12.11 9.70 -18.74
N PRO A 238 -12.32 9.20 -19.95
CA PRO A 238 -11.25 9.03 -20.95
C PRO A 238 -10.68 10.39 -21.37
N LEU A 239 -9.38 10.41 -21.68
CA LEU A 239 -8.63 11.63 -21.99
C LEU A 239 -9.34 12.53 -23.01
N ARG A 240 -9.88 11.94 -24.08
CA ARG A 240 -10.62 12.67 -25.12
C ARG A 240 -11.79 13.49 -24.61
N SER A 241 -12.46 13.02 -23.55
CA SER A 241 -13.62 13.69 -22.97
C SER A 241 -13.27 14.79 -21.98
N ILE A 242 -12.07 14.72 -21.37
CA ILE A 242 -11.71 15.62 -20.27
C ILE A 242 -10.66 16.69 -20.64
N ARG A 243 -10.05 16.66 -21.83
CA ARG A 243 -8.96 17.57 -22.23
C ARG A 243 -9.27 19.04 -21.99
N ASN A 244 -10.49 19.48 -22.26
CA ASN A 244 -10.85 20.90 -22.18
C ASN A 244 -11.18 21.38 -20.76
N CYS A 245 -11.57 20.47 -19.87
CA CYS A 245 -11.92 20.80 -18.49
C CYS A 245 -11.59 19.64 -17.53
N PRO A 246 -10.31 19.27 -17.42
CA PRO A 246 -9.91 18.05 -16.73
C PRO A 246 -10.27 18.06 -15.25
N GLU A 247 -10.16 19.19 -14.55
CA GLU A 247 -10.38 19.27 -13.13
C GLU A 247 -11.85 19.00 -12.77
N ALA A 248 -12.79 19.72 -13.36
CA ALA A 248 -14.21 19.53 -13.07
C ALA A 248 -14.70 18.13 -13.44
N LEU A 249 -14.27 17.62 -14.60
CA LEU A 249 -14.72 16.31 -15.09
C LEU A 249 -14.11 15.14 -14.29
N LEU A 250 -12.84 15.23 -13.89
CA LEU A 250 -12.21 14.22 -13.04
C LEU A 250 -12.81 14.24 -11.63
N PHE A 251 -12.96 15.40 -11.00
CA PHE A 251 -13.53 15.52 -9.65
C PHE A 251 -15.00 15.08 -9.62
N GLY A 252 -15.78 15.44 -10.63
CA GLY A 252 -17.18 15.01 -10.75
C GLY A 252 -17.31 13.50 -10.93
N THR A 253 -16.54 12.92 -11.86
CA THR A 253 -16.54 11.47 -12.10
C THR A 253 -16.04 10.70 -10.88
N ALA A 254 -15.04 11.21 -10.17
CA ALA A 254 -14.50 10.63 -8.94
C ALA A 254 -15.49 10.64 -7.75
N GLY A 255 -16.60 11.36 -7.88
CA GLY A 255 -17.58 11.52 -6.80
C GLY A 255 -17.19 12.51 -5.71
N PHE A 256 -16.19 13.37 -5.96
CA PHE A 256 -15.72 14.36 -5.00
C PHE A 256 -16.53 15.67 -4.98
N LEU A 257 -17.33 15.91 -6.02
CA LEU A 257 -18.26 17.02 -6.04
C LEU A 257 -19.58 16.61 -5.34
N LEU A 258 -19.70 16.99 -4.08
CA LEU A 258 -20.87 16.68 -3.26
C LEU A 258 -21.93 17.78 -3.41
N PRO A 259 -23.25 17.45 -3.39
CA PRO A 259 -24.31 18.44 -3.43
C PRO A 259 -24.28 19.42 -2.25
N VAL A 260 -23.85 18.94 -1.09
CA VAL A 260 -23.70 19.72 0.14
C VAL A 260 -22.30 19.50 0.70
N LEU A 261 -21.59 20.58 0.92
CA LEU A 261 -20.27 20.54 1.54
C LEU A 261 -20.38 20.45 3.07
N PRO A 262 -19.44 19.75 3.73
CA PRO A 262 -19.32 19.80 5.18
C PRO A 262 -19.12 21.24 5.69
N ALA A 263 -19.70 21.58 6.84
CA ALA A 263 -19.55 22.89 7.46
C ALA A 263 -18.09 23.25 7.85
N SER A 264 -17.22 22.25 7.92
CA SER A 264 -15.79 22.40 8.23
C SER A 264 -14.91 22.78 7.02
N CYS A 265 -15.50 22.97 5.83
CA CYS A 265 -14.75 23.37 4.64
C CYS A 265 -14.24 24.81 4.75
N THR A 266 -13.01 25.04 4.29
CA THR A 266 -12.46 26.40 4.21
C THR A 266 -13.16 27.22 3.10
N PRO A 267 -13.18 28.55 3.20
CA PRO A 267 -13.77 29.41 2.16
C PRO A 267 -13.19 29.14 0.77
N GLU A 268 -11.90 28.91 0.66
CA GLU A 268 -11.21 28.61 -0.61
C GLU A 268 -11.68 27.26 -1.19
N ALA A 269 -11.92 26.26 -0.34
CA ALA A 269 -12.43 24.97 -0.77
C ALA A 269 -13.88 25.11 -1.29
N VAL A 270 -14.69 25.93 -0.63
CA VAL A 270 -16.07 26.21 -1.05
C VAL A 270 -16.09 26.92 -2.40
N GLU A 271 -15.21 27.89 -2.62
CA GLU A 271 -15.13 28.62 -3.88
C GLU A 271 -14.66 27.73 -5.03
N LEU A 272 -13.60 26.93 -4.82
CA LEU A 272 -13.18 25.93 -5.79
C LEU A 272 -14.31 24.95 -6.13
N HIS A 273 -15.00 24.43 -5.11
CA HIS A 273 -16.10 23.51 -5.31
C HIS A 273 -17.23 24.14 -6.16
N LYS A 274 -17.66 25.36 -5.86
CA LYS A 274 -18.66 26.09 -6.65
C LYS A 274 -18.27 26.20 -8.12
N LYS A 275 -17.00 26.59 -8.38
CA LYS A 275 -16.46 26.68 -9.73
C LYS A 275 -16.52 25.33 -10.44
N LEU A 276 -16.01 24.26 -9.82
CA LEU A 276 -15.98 22.93 -10.42
C LEU A 276 -17.40 22.38 -10.60
N TRP A 277 -18.30 22.61 -9.66
CA TRP A 277 -19.69 22.21 -9.74
C TRP A 277 -20.41 22.86 -10.93
N ALA A 278 -20.26 24.17 -11.12
CA ALA A 278 -20.84 24.89 -12.25
C ALA A 278 -20.36 24.37 -13.61
N GLN A 279 -19.10 23.96 -13.70
CA GLN A 279 -18.52 23.38 -14.92
C GLN A 279 -18.93 21.92 -15.14
N TRP A 280 -19.02 21.13 -14.06
CA TRP A 280 -19.33 19.71 -14.12
C TRP A 280 -20.71 19.43 -14.71
N TRP A 281 -21.74 20.14 -14.25
CA TRP A 281 -23.11 19.84 -14.61
C TRP A 281 -23.42 19.87 -16.11
N PRO A 282 -23.07 20.92 -16.86
CA PRO A 282 -23.29 20.93 -18.31
C PRO A 282 -22.40 19.95 -19.05
N LEU A 283 -21.11 19.86 -18.68
CA LEU A 283 -20.13 19.06 -19.41
C LEU A 283 -20.32 17.56 -19.20
N ARG A 284 -20.79 17.10 -18.03
CA ARG A 284 -21.04 15.69 -17.78
C ARG A 284 -22.04 15.07 -18.75
N ALA A 285 -23.08 15.80 -19.08
CA ALA A 285 -24.10 15.34 -20.03
C ALA A 285 -23.54 15.25 -21.45
N GLN A 286 -22.74 16.25 -21.84
CA GLN A 286 -22.07 16.26 -23.15
C GLN A 286 -21.14 15.06 -23.37
N PHE A 287 -20.45 14.62 -22.32
CA PHE A 287 -19.47 13.52 -22.38
C PHE A 287 -19.99 12.21 -21.78
N GLU A 288 -21.29 12.12 -21.49
CA GLU A 288 -21.94 10.94 -20.89
C GLU A 288 -21.25 10.44 -19.60
N LEU A 289 -20.72 11.38 -18.82
CA LEU A 289 -20.04 11.07 -17.57
C LEU A 289 -21.04 11.02 -16.41
N ALA A 290 -20.94 9.98 -15.58
CA ALA A 290 -21.75 9.84 -14.39
C ALA A 290 -20.89 9.92 -13.12
N PRO A 291 -21.35 10.59 -12.05
CA PRO A 291 -20.65 10.59 -10.79
C PRO A 291 -20.67 9.18 -10.21
N ASN A 292 -19.54 8.69 -9.79
CA ASN A 292 -19.48 7.40 -9.12
C ASN A 292 -19.23 7.57 -7.62
N ARG A 293 -20.27 7.46 -6.82
CA ARG A 293 -20.20 7.51 -5.36
C ARG A 293 -19.59 6.25 -4.73
N SER A 294 -19.41 5.20 -5.52
CA SER A 294 -18.90 3.90 -5.07
C SER A 294 -17.44 3.64 -5.48
N PHE A 295 -16.65 4.69 -5.79
CA PHE A 295 -15.21 4.49 -5.99
C PHE A 295 -14.58 3.98 -4.70
N PRO A 296 -13.76 2.93 -4.79
CA PRO A 296 -13.08 2.36 -3.63
C PRO A 296 -11.88 3.23 -3.20
N TRP A 297 -12.14 4.49 -2.82
CA TRP A 297 -11.11 5.38 -2.33
C TRP A 297 -10.65 4.95 -0.94
N THR A 298 -9.37 4.75 -0.77
CA THR A 298 -8.74 4.54 0.53
C THR A 298 -8.21 5.86 1.06
N TYR A 299 -8.76 6.31 2.18
CA TYR A 299 -8.38 7.57 2.84
C TYR A 299 -7.43 7.34 4.01
N SER A 300 -7.62 6.26 4.76
CA SER A 300 -6.82 5.89 5.93
C SER A 300 -5.42 5.40 5.56
N GLY A 301 -4.45 5.59 6.44
CA GLY A 301 -3.08 5.14 6.25
C GLY A 301 -2.29 5.88 5.15
N ASN A 302 -2.90 6.86 4.49
CA ASN A 302 -2.24 7.66 3.47
C ASN A 302 -1.56 8.89 4.09
N ARG A 303 -0.32 9.15 3.68
CA ARG A 303 0.30 10.45 3.95
C ARG A 303 -0.57 11.56 3.33
N PRO A 304 -0.67 12.76 3.95
CA PRO A 304 -1.46 13.86 3.41
C PRO A 304 -1.21 14.16 1.92
N ALA A 305 0.04 14.05 1.45
CA ALA A 305 0.39 14.22 0.04
C ALA A 305 -0.23 13.15 -0.89
N ASN A 306 -0.64 12.00 -0.37
CA ASN A 306 -1.22 10.89 -1.13
C ASN A 306 -2.75 10.82 -1.02
N HIS A 307 -3.38 11.85 -0.42
CA HIS A 307 -4.84 11.92 -0.33
C HIS A 307 -5.47 11.85 -1.73
N PRO A 308 -6.55 11.07 -1.94
CA PRO A 308 -7.13 10.85 -3.27
C PRO A 308 -7.47 12.13 -4.04
N GLN A 309 -8.10 13.11 -3.39
CA GLN A 309 -8.44 14.39 -4.04
C GLN A 309 -7.20 15.12 -4.55
N ARG A 310 -6.09 15.09 -3.81
CA ARG A 310 -4.81 15.71 -4.24
C ARG A 310 -4.24 15.02 -5.46
N ARG A 311 -4.33 13.70 -5.50
CA ARG A 311 -3.84 12.92 -6.63
C ARG A 311 -4.69 13.12 -7.88
N VAL A 312 -6.00 13.29 -7.71
CA VAL A 312 -6.89 13.69 -8.81
C VAL A 312 -6.60 15.12 -9.26
N GLY A 313 -6.32 16.05 -8.34
CA GLY A 313 -5.87 17.40 -8.67
C GLY A 313 -4.57 17.41 -9.47
N ALA A 314 -3.57 16.63 -9.05
CA ALA A 314 -2.32 16.47 -9.80
C ALA A 314 -2.54 15.88 -11.20
N LEU A 315 -3.42 14.88 -11.32
CA LEU A 315 -3.81 14.31 -12.62
C LEU A 315 -4.45 15.38 -13.51
N ALA A 316 -5.33 16.22 -12.96
CA ALA A 316 -5.99 17.30 -13.71
C ALA A 316 -5.01 18.33 -14.22
N VAL A 317 -4.03 18.75 -13.40
CA VAL A 317 -2.99 19.71 -13.77
C VAL A 317 -2.13 19.17 -14.91
N ILE A 318 -1.69 17.92 -14.84
CA ILE A 318 -0.90 17.29 -15.91
C ILE A 318 -1.74 17.13 -17.18
N THR A 319 -3.02 16.80 -17.03
CA THR A 319 -3.94 16.62 -18.17
C THR A 319 -4.23 17.93 -18.90
N ALA A 320 -4.18 19.08 -18.22
CA ALA A 320 -4.39 20.37 -18.82
C ALA A 320 -3.34 20.71 -19.92
N ASP A 321 -2.11 20.18 -19.79
CA ASP A 321 -1.09 20.23 -20.85
C ASP A 321 -0.53 18.82 -21.11
N PHE A 322 -1.43 17.92 -21.48
CA PHE A 322 -1.08 16.53 -21.70
C PHE A 322 -0.10 16.31 -22.86
N ASP A 323 -0.12 17.19 -23.86
CA ASP A 323 0.76 17.09 -25.01
C ASP A 323 2.22 17.42 -24.63
N ALA A 324 2.47 18.37 -23.74
CA ALA A 324 3.80 18.61 -23.19
C ALA A 324 4.28 17.39 -22.37
N PHE A 325 3.45 16.88 -21.50
CA PHE A 325 3.75 15.66 -20.72
C PHE A 325 4.08 14.47 -21.63
N LYS A 326 3.26 14.22 -22.66
CA LYS A 326 3.48 13.15 -23.65
C LYS A 326 4.82 13.31 -24.37
N ARG A 327 5.14 14.50 -24.88
CA ARG A 327 6.42 14.77 -25.55
C ARG A 327 7.61 14.45 -24.67
N LEU A 328 7.57 14.85 -23.40
CA LEU A 328 8.65 14.58 -22.44
C LEU A 328 8.78 13.08 -22.12
N CYS A 329 7.66 12.37 -22.01
CA CYS A 329 7.68 10.91 -21.83
C CYS A 329 8.31 10.20 -23.02
N LEU A 330 7.98 10.62 -24.25
CA LEU A 330 8.49 10.01 -25.48
C LEU A 330 9.96 10.34 -25.73
N ALA A 331 10.43 11.53 -25.32
CA ALA A 331 11.83 11.92 -25.41
C ALA A 331 12.73 11.07 -24.49
N GLY A 332 12.19 10.43 -23.46
CA GLY A 332 12.94 9.60 -22.53
C GLY A 332 13.88 10.37 -21.59
N HIS A 333 13.81 11.70 -21.59
CA HIS A 333 14.65 12.59 -20.76
C HIS A 333 14.07 12.70 -19.34
N THR A 334 14.48 11.82 -18.45
CA THR A 334 13.95 11.73 -17.08
C THR A 334 14.16 13.00 -16.26
N GLU A 335 15.27 13.71 -16.48
CA GLU A 335 15.56 14.96 -15.77
C GLU A 335 14.65 16.11 -16.22
N GLU A 336 14.39 16.24 -17.52
CA GLU A 336 13.47 17.24 -18.05
C GLU A 336 12.04 16.98 -17.61
N LEU A 337 11.62 15.71 -17.61
CA LEU A 337 10.33 15.32 -17.08
C LEU A 337 10.21 15.63 -15.57
N ALA A 338 11.27 15.39 -14.79
CA ALA A 338 11.29 15.71 -13.37
C ALA A 338 11.22 17.23 -13.14
N LYS A 339 11.93 18.03 -13.93
CA LYS A 339 11.85 19.52 -13.90
C LYS A 339 10.44 19.99 -14.24
N TYR A 340 9.86 19.48 -15.32
CA TYR A 340 8.49 19.79 -15.71
C TYR A 340 7.50 19.49 -14.58
N LEU A 341 7.53 18.28 -14.03
CA LEU A 341 6.62 17.90 -12.94
C LEU A 341 6.83 18.77 -11.68
N SER A 342 8.05 19.22 -11.42
CA SER A 342 8.36 20.10 -10.28
C SER A 342 7.92 21.55 -10.51
N SER A 343 7.78 21.98 -11.75
CA SER A 343 7.31 23.33 -12.11
C SER A 343 5.80 23.47 -12.14
N LEU A 344 5.07 22.36 -12.11
CA LEU A 344 3.61 22.39 -12.13
C LEU A 344 3.06 23.05 -10.86
N THR A 345 2.22 24.04 -11.04
CA THR A 345 1.56 24.78 -9.97
C THR A 345 0.05 24.80 -10.18
N HIS A 346 -0.68 24.96 -9.10
CA HIS A 346 -2.14 25.13 -9.13
C HIS A 346 -2.56 26.13 -8.03
N PRO A 347 -3.41 27.11 -8.30
CA PRO A 347 -3.78 28.14 -7.32
C PRO A 347 -4.26 27.58 -5.96
N TYR A 348 -5.06 26.54 -5.99
CA TYR A 348 -5.57 25.88 -4.79
C TYR A 348 -4.60 24.79 -4.28
N TRP A 349 -4.23 23.83 -5.13
CA TRP A 349 -3.49 22.64 -4.70
C TRP A 349 -2.05 22.92 -4.28
N SER A 350 -1.43 23.98 -4.80
CA SER A 350 -0.07 24.39 -4.41
C SER A 350 -0.01 25.05 -3.04
N THR A 351 -1.06 25.74 -2.61
CA THR A 351 -1.12 26.43 -1.32
C THR A 351 -1.61 25.56 -0.19
N HIS A 352 -2.58 24.69 -0.47
CA HIS A 352 -3.19 23.81 0.53
C HIS A 352 -2.46 22.48 0.71
N VAL A 353 -1.51 22.21 -0.19
CA VAL A 353 -0.70 21.00 -0.17
C VAL A 353 0.64 21.30 -0.81
N THR A 354 1.66 21.30 0.00
CA THR A 354 3.01 21.10 -0.50
C THR A 354 3.11 19.69 -1.08
N VAL A 355 2.65 19.52 -2.33
CA VAL A 355 2.92 18.30 -3.07
C VAL A 355 4.37 18.38 -3.47
N SER A 356 5.22 17.74 -2.70
CA SER A 356 6.57 17.47 -3.16
C SER A 356 6.46 16.53 -4.36
N TYR A 357 6.47 17.09 -5.57
CA TYR A 357 6.50 16.33 -6.84
C TYR A 357 7.77 15.48 -6.97
N THR A 358 8.73 15.63 -6.05
CA THR A 358 9.91 14.79 -5.94
C THR A 358 9.60 13.30 -5.79
N HIS A 359 8.35 12.93 -5.45
CA HIS A 359 7.91 11.54 -5.41
C HIS A 359 7.25 11.04 -6.70
N LEU A 360 7.06 11.89 -7.71
CA LEU A 360 6.68 11.47 -9.07
C LEU A 360 7.89 11.02 -9.88
N THR A 361 9.11 11.33 -9.45
CA THR A 361 10.29 10.71 -10.04
C THR A 361 10.17 9.19 -9.87
N LEU A 362 10.19 8.50 -11.01
CA LEU A 362 10.30 7.06 -11.11
C LEU A 362 11.24 6.54 -10.02
N PRO A 363 11.02 5.38 -9.41
CA PRO A 363 11.82 4.85 -8.30
C PRO A 363 13.24 4.46 -8.72
N THR A 364 13.89 5.25 -9.58
CA THR A 364 15.26 5.06 -10.06
C THR A 364 16.31 5.63 -9.10
N LYS A 365 15.92 6.33 -8.02
CA LYS A 365 16.86 6.89 -7.04
C LYS A 365 16.76 6.31 -5.62
N ARG A 366 16.32 5.06 -5.48
CA ARG A 366 16.47 4.30 -4.24
C ARG A 366 16.97 2.88 -4.53
N ILE A 367 18.02 2.80 -5.31
CA ILE A 367 18.93 1.68 -5.35
C ILE A 367 20.33 2.32 -5.25
N VAL A 368 20.66 2.79 -4.08
CA VAL A 368 22.00 2.91 -3.52
C VAL A 368 21.84 2.64 -2.03
#